data_84b11c2303263336fae9523eef8992dc
#
_entry.id   84b11c2303263336fae9523eef8992dc
#
_cell.length_a   1.000
_cell.length_b   1.000
_cell.length_c   1.000
_cell.angle_alpha   90.00
_cell.angle_beta   90.00
_cell.angle_gamma   90.00
#
_symmetry.space_group_name_H-M   'P 1'
#
loop_
_entity.id
_entity.type
_entity.pdbx_description
1 polymer ?
#
loop_
_entity_poly.entity_id
_entity_poly.type
_entity_poly.pdbx_seq_one_letter_code
_entity_poly.pdbx_strand_id
1 'polypeptide(L)'
;NSASIQADNIVAFGGIEANGIKDSRIRKYSLKQKDPLAERDPPLIPSTGCPNVTVNSDAALKNGGRVTLPAGCYGNMLLDGPVTLADGEYILNRGNLLIGPAAEVYCRACTIFLTSEQAATDPWSIGKVQIDSHAKVKLAAPTQGPNAGILIFQDRRSKGAHNEIENIIGGNGFSELKGVIYIPSETLRVDGDRSPDMQCARFIGRRLILQGRVLISKGCSSSSVMNFSGTEVRLVS
;
A
#
# COMPACT_ATOMS: atom_id res chain seq x y z
N ASN A 1 17.35 -6.35 15.28
CA ASN A 1 16.47 -5.29 14.79
C ASN A 1 15.08 -5.55 15.38
N SER A 2 14.61 -4.67 16.27
CA SER A 2 13.31 -4.81 16.93
C SER A 2 12.31 -3.86 16.26
N ALA A 3 11.22 -4.40 15.70
CA ALA A 3 10.06 -3.62 15.32
C ALA A 3 9.31 -3.22 16.60
N SER A 4 8.80 -2.00 16.66
CA SER A 4 7.92 -1.55 17.74
C SER A 4 6.55 -1.18 17.18
N ILE A 5 5.50 -1.67 17.81
CA ILE A 5 4.11 -1.36 17.45
C ILE A 5 3.50 -0.63 18.64
N GLN A 6 2.96 0.56 18.40
CA GLN A 6 2.11 1.27 19.34
C GLN A 6 0.64 1.11 18.90
N ALA A 7 -0.02 0.11 19.44
CA ALA A 7 -1.44 -0.15 19.19
C ALA A 7 -2.14 -0.47 20.51
N ASP A 8 -3.43 -0.12 20.63
CA ASP A 8 -4.22 -0.47 21.80
C ASP A 8 -4.52 -1.97 21.84
N ASN A 9 -4.77 -2.56 20.68
CA ASN A 9 -4.99 -3.99 20.51
C ASN A 9 -4.37 -4.48 19.20
N ILE A 10 -3.85 -5.69 19.23
CA ILE A 10 -3.41 -6.44 18.05
C ILE A 10 -4.27 -7.70 18.02
N VAL A 11 -5.06 -7.84 16.97
CA VAL A 11 -6.00 -8.95 16.80
C VAL A 11 -5.67 -9.70 15.52
N ALA A 12 -5.54 -11.01 15.61
CA ALA A 12 -5.35 -11.88 14.44
C ALA A 12 -6.25 -13.09 14.53
N PHE A 13 -6.80 -13.50 13.40
CA PHE A 13 -7.51 -14.78 13.27
C PHE A 13 -6.54 -15.96 13.44
N GLY A 14 -5.34 -15.85 12.88
CA GLY A 14 -4.26 -16.81 13.01
C GLY A 14 -3.32 -16.53 14.17
N GLY A 15 -2.09 -17.05 14.08
CA GLY A 15 -1.03 -16.80 15.03
C GLY A 15 -0.42 -15.42 14.89
N ILE A 16 0.17 -14.94 15.96
CA ILE A 16 1.03 -13.75 16.00
C ILE A 16 2.38 -14.19 16.52
N GLU A 17 3.42 -13.99 15.71
CA GLU A 17 4.82 -14.11 16.13
C GLU A 17 5.36 -12.70 16.35
N ALA A 18 5.64 -12.35 17.59
CA ALA A 18 6.09 -11.00 17.93
C ALA A 18 7.14 -11.06 19.03
N ASN A 19 8.31 -10.49 18.73
CA ASN A 19 9.37 -10.30 19.72
C ASN A 19 9.25 -8.88 20.32
N GLY A 20 9.13 -8.79 21.64
CA GLY A 20 9.13 -7.50 22.34
C GLY A 20 7.79 -6.78 22.48
N ILE A 21 6.66 -7.38 22.07
CA ILE A 21 5.32 -6.85 22.32
C ILE A 21 4.77 -7.44 23.63
N LYS A 22 4.22 -6.60 24.50
CA LYS A 22 3.57 -7.06 25.73
C LYS A 22 2.33 -7.90 25.41
N ASP A 23 2.28 -9.14 25.92
CA ASP A 23 1.21 -10.11 25.66
C ASP A 23 -0.21 -9.62 25.99
N SER A 24 -0.35 -8.67 26.94
CA SER A 24 -1.67 -8.15 27.33
C SER A 24 -2.45 -7.43 26.23
N ARG A 25 -1.81 -7.08 25.12
CA ARG A 25 -2.42 -6.39 23.96
C ARG A 25 -2.61 -7.30 22.76
N ILE A 26 -2.20 -8.57 22.87
CA ILE A 26 -2.21 -9.51 21.76
C ILE A 26 -3.38 -10.47 21.93
N ARG A 27 -4.25 -10.55 20.93
CA ARG A 27 -5.32 -11.55 20.83
C ARG A 27 -5.06 -12.44 19.61
N LYS A 28 -4.46 -13.59 19.86
CA LYS A 28 -4.26 -14.66 18.86
C LYS A 28 -5.53 -15.47 18.72
N TYR A 29 -5.75 -16.06 17.54
CA TYR A 29 -6.88 -16.96 17.27
C TYR A 29 -8.24 -16.37 17.62
N SER A 30 -8.40 -15.09 17.34
CA SER A 30 -9.67 -14.39 17.50
C SER A 30 -10.66 -14.80 16.41
N LEU A 31 -11.93 -14.43 16.56
CA LEU A 31 -12.91 -14.62 15.50
C LEU A 31 -12.45 -13.92 14.22
N LYS A 32 -12.75 -14.56 13.07
CA LYS A 32 -12.46 -13.99 11.75
C LYS A 32 -13.09 -12.60 11.64
N GLN A 33 -12.27 -11.62 11.36
CA GLN A 33 -12.74 -10.26 11.15
C GLN A 33 -13.41 -10.15 9.78
N LYS A 34 -14.56 -9.46 9.72
CA LYS A 34 -15.19 -9.15 8.44
C LYS A 34 -14.26 -8.26 7.62
N ASP A 35 -14.05 -8.62 6.36
CA ASP A 35 -13.30 -7.77 5.43
C ASP A 35 -14.07 -6.45 5.22
N PRO A 36 -13.51 -5.30 5.61
CA PRO A 36 -14.22 -4.03 5.52
C PRO A 36 -14.44 -3.54 4.08
N LEU A 37 -13.71 -4.09 3.12
CA LEU A 37 -13.80 -3.74 1.71
C LEU A 37 -14.32 -4.90 0.85
N ALA A 38 -14.95 -5.92 1.48
CA ALA A 38 -15.43 -7.14 0.80
C ALA A 38 -16.35 -6.87 -0.42
N GLU A 39 -17.13 -5.80 -0.35
CA GLU A 39 -18.10 -5.44 -1.39
C GLU A 39 -17.54 -4.47 -2.44
N ARG A 40 -16.22 -4.16 -2.31
CA ARG A 40 -15.59 -3.26 -3.24
C ARG A 40 -14.82 -4.03 -4.31
N ASP A 41 -15.14 -3.76 -5.55
CA ASP A 41 -14.41 -4.29 -6.70
C ASP A 41 -13.42 -3.25 -7.25
N PRO A 42 -12.33 -3.68 -7.90
CA PRO A 42 -11.45 -2.78 -8.63
C PRO A 42 -12.21 -2.15 -9.80
N PRO A 43 -11.79 -0.96 -10.27
CA PRO A 43 -12.42 -0.29 -11.40
C PRO A 43 -12.27 -1.11 -12.69
N LEU A 44 -13.14 -0.86 -13.64
CA LEU A 44 -13.04 -1.45 -14.98
C LEU A 44 -11.77 -0.94 -15.68
N ILE A 45 -11.11 -1.84 -16.38
CA ILE A 45 -9.91 -1.52 -17.14
C ILE A 45 -10.33 -0.92 -18.49
N PRO A 46 -9.79 0.25 -18.86
CA PRO A 46 -10.11 0.87 -20.15
C PRO A 46 -9.64 0.02 -21.34
N SER A 47 -10.44 -0.02 -22.40
CA SER A 47 -10.08 -0.73 -23.65
C SER A 47 -8.93 -0.07 -24.43
N THR A 48 -8.54 1.14 -24.08
CA THR A 48 -7.48 1.92 -24.74
C THR A 48 -6.07 1.40 -24.49
N GLY A 49 -5.93 0.37 -23.66
CA GLY A 49 -4.64 -0.19 -23.25
C GLY A 49 -4.02 0.58 -22.07
N CYS A 50 -3.06 -0.07 -21.44
CA CYS A 50 -2.39 0.42 -20.23
C CYS A 50 -0.88 0.38 -20.46
N PRO A 51 -0.24 1.49 -20.87
CA PRO A 51 1.19 1.52 -21.19
C PRO A 51 2.04 1.36 -19.92
N ASN A 52 3.21 0.76 -20.07
CA ASN A 52 4.24 0.80 -19.03
C ASN A 52 4.82 2.22 -18.93
N VAL A 53 5.17 2.64 -17.74
CA VAL A 53 5.86 3.91 -17.50
C VAL A 53 7.13 3.67 -16.69
N THR A 54 8.21 4.32 -17.11
CA THR A 54 9.47 4.35 -16.38
C THR A 54 9.92 5.78 -16.23
N VAL A 55 10.15 6.20 -14.99
CA VAL A 55 10.71 7.50 -14.65
C VAL A 55 11.97 7.29 -13.82
N ASN A 56 13.08 7.76 -14.31
CA ASN A 56 14.37 7.82 -13.61
C ASN A 56 14.83 9.27 -13.47
N SER A 57 15.95 9.50 -12.79
CA SER A 57 16.50 10.83 -12.57
C SER A 57 16.79 11.58 -13.88
N ASP A 58 17.25 10.89 -14.93
CA ASP A 58 17.52 11.51 -16.25
C ASP A 58 16.23 11.98 -16.94
N ALA A 59 15.15 11.17 -16.84
CA ALA A 59 13.84 11.56 -17.35
C ALA A 59 13.31 12.78 -16.61
N ALA A 60 13.53 12.85 -15.30
CA ALA A 60 13.13 14.00 -14.49
C ALA A 60 13.91 15.27 -14.88
N LEU A 61 15.23 15.19 -15.07
CA LEU A 61 16.05 16.32 -15.50
C LEU A 61 15.60 16.89 -16.84
N LYS A 62 15.29 16.04 -17.82
CA LYS A 62 14.75 16.45 -19.12
C LYS A 62 13.40 17.16 -19.03
N ASN A 63 12.64 16.93 -17.98
CA ASN A 63 11.32 17.51 -17.73
C ASN A 63 11.33 18.60 -16.64
N GLY A 64 12.42 19.33 -16.51
CA GLY A 64 12.52 20.43 -15.54
C GLY A 64 12.69 20.01 -14.09
N GLY A 65 13.23 18.81 -13.85
CA GLY A 65 13.58 18.30 -12.53
C GLY A 65 12.53 17.40 -11.89
N ARG A 66 11.30 17.33 -12.43
CA ARG A 66 10.23 16.46 -11.91
C ARG A 66 9.24 16.07 -13.01
N VAL A 67 8.84 14.82 -13.05
CA VAL A 67 7.81 14.32 -13.98
C VAL A 67 6.46 14.33 -13.30
N THR A 68 5.43 14.85 -13.98
CA THR A 68 4.03 14.71 -13.55
C THR A 68 3.35 13.62 -14.37
N LEU A 69 2.84 12.59 -13.71
CA LEU A 69 2.08 11.53 -14.34
C LEU A 69 0.58 11.75 -14.14
N PRO A 70 -0.22 11.73 -15.20
CA PRO A 70 -1.68 11.83 -15.08
C PRO A 70 -2.28 10.58 -14.42
N ALA A 71 -3.43 10.72 -13.79
CA ALA A 71 -4.26 9.58 -13.40
C ALA A 71 -4.70 8.79 -14.63
N GLY A 72 -4.86 7.47 -14.49
CA GLY A 72 -5.25 6.61 -15.62
C GLY A 72 -4.79 5.16 -15.48
N CYS A 73 -4.84 4.43 -16.60
CA CYS A 73 -4.41 3.04 -16.65
C CYS A 73 -2.95 2.89 -17.08
N TYR A 74 -2.25 2.02 -16.39
CA TYR A 74 -0.84 1.69 -16.63
C TYR A 74 -0.63 0.18 -16.58
N GLY A 75 0.41 -0.30 -17.27
CA GLY A 75 1.03 -1.58 -17.01
C GLY A 75 1.96 -1.46 -15.79
N ASN A 76 3.24 -1.74 -15.97
CA ASN A 76 4.22 -1.49 -14.91
C ASN A 76 4.48 0.01 -14.73
N MET A 77 4.56 0.45 -13.48
CA MET A 77 5.06 1.77 -13.10
C MET A 77 6.40 1.60 -12.37
N LEU A 78 7.49 1.96 -13.02
CA LEU A 78 8.83 1.98 -12.44
C LEU A 78 9.24 3.44 -12.19
N LEU A 79 9.27 3.84 -10.92
CA LEU A 79 9.53 5.21 -10.49
C LEU A 79 10.82 5.23 -9.66
N ASP A 80 11.90 5.75 -10.23
CA ASP A 80 13.22 5.87 -9.58
C ASP A 80 13.81 7.27 -9.76
N GLY A 81 12.97 8.28 -9.66
CA GLY A 81 13.32 9.69 -9.73
C GLY A 81 12.21 10.57 -9.14
N PRO A 82 12.33 11.90 -9.26
CA PRO A 82 11.31 12.84 -8.80
C PRO A 82 10.03 12.77 -9.63
N VAL A 83 8.92 12.36 -9.02
CA VAL A 83 7.61 12.18 -9.67
C VAL A 83 6.51 12.84 -8.84
N THR A 84 5.58 13.50 -9.52
CA THR A 84 4.28 13.87 -8.97
C THR A 84 3.21 13.04 -9.66
N LEU A 85 2.43 12.33 -8.91
CA LEU A 85 1.20 11.70 -9.38
C LEU A 85 0.08 12.73 -9.26
N ALA A 86 -0.61 13.04 -10.36
CA ALA A 86 -1.77 13.91 -10.34
C ALA A 86 -2.88 13.27 -9.49
N ASP A 87 -3.75 14.10 -8.90
CA ASP A 87 -4.87 13.59 -8.13
C ASP A 87 -5.77 12.68 -9.00
N GLY A 88 -6.18 11.52 -8.47
CA GLY A 88 -7.05 10.59 -9.17
C GLY A 88 -6.75 9.12 -8.97
N GLU A 89 -7.22 8.30 -9.89
CA GLU A 89 -7.12 6.84 -9.85
C GLU A 89 -6.03 6.33 -10.79
N TYR A 90 -5.19 5.44 -10.29
CA TYR A 90 -4.14 4.75 -11.03
C TYR A 90 -4.47 3.27 -11.08
N ILE A 91 -4.80 2.76 -12.26
CA ILE A 91 -5.15 1.36 -12.46
C ILE A 91 -3.96 0.65 -13.06
N LEU A 92 -3.34 -0.25 -12.32
CA LEU A 92 -2.25 -1.08 -12.83
C LEU A 92 -2.82 -2.40 -13.33
N ASN A 93 -2.93 -2.52 -14.64
CA ASN A 93 -3.40 -3.73 -15.32
C ASN A 93 -2.23 -4.67 -15.57
N ARG A 94 -2.18 -5.80 -14.87
CA ARG A 94 -1.11 -6.83 -14.97
C ARG A 94 0.28 -6.27 -14.67
N GLY A 95 0.36 -5.13 -13.99
CA GLY A 95 1.58 -4.39 -13.76
C GLY A 95 1.89 -4.18 -12.29
N ASN A 96 3.17 -4.00 -12.01
CA ASN A 96 3.68 -3.71 -10.67
C ASN A 96 3.88 -2.20 -10.48
N LEU A 97 3.70 -1.74 -9.24
CA LEU A 97 4.19 -0.44 -8.79
C LEU A 97 5.56 -0.65 -8.12
N LEU A 98 6.62 -0.20 -8.76
CA LEU A 98 7.99 -0.29 -8.27
C LEU A 98 8.53 1.12 -8.03
N ILE A 99 8.76 1.47 -6.78
CA ILE A 99 9.32 2.75 -6.37
C ILE A 99 10.72 2.50 -5.85
N GLY A 100 11.72 2.91 -6.64
CA GLY A 100 13.13 2.65 -6.41
C GLY A 100 13.78 3.57 -5.37
N PRO A 101 15.04 3.30 -4.99
CA PRO A 101 15.73 3.99 -3.91
C PRO A 101 16.01 5.47 -4.16
N ALA A 102 16.13 5.91 -5.43
CA ALA A 102 16.32 7.31 -5.78
C ALA A 102 15.01 8.08 -5.98
N ALA A 103 13.87 7.42 -5.76
CA ALA A 103 12.56 8.01 -6.00
C ALA A 103 12.17 9.07 -4.97
N GLU A 104 11.55 10.14 -5.47
CA GLU A 104 10.82 11.13 -4.68
C GLU A 104 9.40 11.24 -5.24
N VAL A 105 8.47 10.43 -4.71
CA VAL A 105 7.10 10.34 -5.23
C VAL A 105 6.14 11.09 -4.34
N TYR A 106 5.36 11.97 -4.95
CA TYR A 106 4.35 12.76 -4.28
C TYR A 106 2.97 12.55 -4.91
N CYS A 107 1.96 12.37 -4.08
CA CYS A 107 0.56 12.41 -4.47
C CYS A 107 -0.31 12.95 -3.33
N ARG A 108 -1.14 13.91 -3.63
CA ARG A 108 -2.01 14.55 -2.64
C ARG A 108 -3.33 13.80 -2.41
N ALA A 109 -3.90 13.23 -3.47
CA ALA A 109 -5.19 12.55 -3.41
C ALA A 109 -5.27 11.46 -4.50
N CYS A 110 -4.65 10.31 -4.27
CA CYS A 110 -4.63 9.21 -5.24
C CYS A 110 -5.07 7.88 -4.63
N THR A 111 -5.66 7.06 -5.48
CA THR A 111 -5.90 5.64 -5.21
C THR A 111 -5.21 4.82 -6.28
N ILE A 112 -4.41 3.85 -5.87
CA ILE A 112 -3.67 2.95 -6.74
C ILE A 112 -4.30 1.56 -6.67
N PHE A 113 -4.81 1.09 -7.80
CA PHE A 113 -5.41 -0.23 -7.95
C PHE A 113 -4.43 -1.18 -8.62
N LEU A 114 -4.14 -2.30 -7.97
CA LEU A 114 -3.42 -3.42 -8.55
C LEU A 114 -4.44 -4.48 -8.96
N THR A 115 -4.64 -4.67 -10.24
CA THR A 115 -5.66 -5.57 -10.79
C THR A 115 -5.21 -6.18 -12.12
N SER A 116 -6.06 -6.97 -12.74
CA SER A 116 -5.83 -7.57 -14.05
C SER A 116 -7.14 -7.78 -14.77
N GLU A 117 -7.18 -7.50 -16.06
CA GLU A 117 -8.27 -7.90 -16.94
C GLU A 117 -8.45 -9.41 -17.00
N GLN A 118 -7.39 -10.17 -16.69
CA GLN A 118 -7.38 -11.63 -16.64
C GLN A 118 -7.52 -12.17 -15.21
N ALA A 119 -7.84 -11.35 -14.21
CA ALA A 119 -7.87 -11.76 -12.81
C ALA A 119 -8.76 -12.98 -12.52
N ALA A 120 -9.79 -13.22 -13.34
CA ALA A 120 -10.68 -14.38 -13.18
C ALA A 120 -10.04 -15.69 -13.67
N THR A 121 -9.24 -15.64 -14.71
CA THR A 121 -8.61 -16.82 -15.35
C THR A 121 -7.15 -16.97 -15.00
N ASP A 122 -6.46 -15.87 -14.74
CA ASP A 122 -5.06 -15.80 -14.32
C ASP A 122 -4.89 -14.85 -13.12
N PRO A 123 -5.21 -15.31 -11.90
CA PRO A 123 -5.04 -14.53 -10.68
C PRO A 123 -3.58 -14.12 -10.38
N TRP A 124 -2.61 -14.80 -10.98
CA TRP A 124 -1.18 -14.53 -10.85
C TRP A 124 -0.74 -13.27 -11.63
N SER A 125 -1.54 -12.84 -12.58
CA SER A 125 -1.30 -11.64 -13.39
C SER A 125 -1.54 -10.33 -12.63
N ILE A 126 -2.15 -10.36 -11.45
CA ILE A 126 -2.32 -9.18 -10.60
C ILE A 126 -0.98 -8.79 -10.01
N GLY A 127 -0.57 -7.54 -10.25
CA GLY A 127 0.74 -7.03 -9.85
C GLY A 127 0.91 -6.77 -8.35
N LYS A 128 2.11 -6.35 -7.99
CA LYS A 128 2.58 -6.08 -6.63
C LYS A 128 2.97 -4.62 -6.47
N VAL A 129 3.01 -4.19 -5.21
CA VAL A 129 3.63 -2.92 -4.82
C VAL A 129 4.95 -3.19 -4.12
N GLN A 130 6.01 -2.51 -4.56
CA GLN A 130 7.30 -2.49 -3.88
C GLN A 130 7.78 -1.04 -3.76
N ILE A 131 7.92 -0.57 -2.55
CA ILE A 131 8.50 0.73 -2.22
C ILE A 131 9.81 0.48 -1.51
N ASP A 132 10.92 0.97 -2.07
CA ASP A 132 12.23 0.84 -1.43
C ASP A 132 12.31 1.67 -0.15
N SER A 133 13.03 1.18 0.85
CA SER A 133 13.19 1.85 2.14
C SER A 133 13.95 3.17 2.07
N HIS A 134 14.72 3.43 1.02
CA HIS A 134 15.41 4.70 0.79
C HIS A 134 14.57 5.72 0.02
N ALA A 135 13.48 5.27 -0.62
CA ALA A 135 12.57 6.15 -1.34
C ALA A 135 11.95 7.21 -0.43
N LYS A 136 11.77 8.41 -0.95
CA LYS A 136 10.99 9.46 -0.30
C LYS A 136 9.60 9.48 -0.90
N VAL A 137 8.60 9.00 -0.17
CA VAL A 137 7.23 8.91 -0.65
C VAL A 137 6.28 9.71 0.24
N LYS A 138 5.46 10.56 -0.37
CA LYS A 138 4.37 11.25 0.31
C LYS A 138 3.09 11.01 -0.47
N LEU A 139 2.35 9.99 -0.05
CA LEU A 139 1.16 9.53 -0.73
C LEU A 139 -0.04 9.63 0.21
N ALA A 140 -1.09 10.30 -0.24
CA ALA A 140 -2.33 10.41 0.50
C ALA A 140 -3.52 9.94 -0.34
N ALA A 141 -4.40 9.19 0.29
CA ALA A 141 -5.68 8.81 -0.29
C ALA A 141 -6.60 10.02 -0.46
N PRO A 142 -7.54 10.01 -1.40
CA PRO A 142 -8.58 11.03 -1.49
C PRO A 142 -9.42 11.05 -0.21
N THR A 143 -9.87 12.25 0.20
CA THR A 143 -10.73 12.43 1.39
C THR A 143 -12.22 12.39 1.05
N GLN A 144 -12.57 12.42 -0.23
CA GLN A 144 -13.94 12.43 -0.74
C GLN A 144 -14.07 11.50 -1.95
N GLY A 145 -15.30 11.21 -2.33
CA GLY A 145 -15.62 10.36 -3.47
C GLY A 145 -15.61 8.86 -3.15
N PRO A 146 -15.81 8.03 -4.18
CA PRO A 146 -15.99 6.59 -3.99
C PRO A 146 -14.74 5.89 -3.41
N ASN A 147 -13.54 6.45 -3.62
CA ASN A 147 -12.28 5.90 -3.14
C ASN A 147 -11.73 6.61 -1.88
N ALA A 148 -12.58 7.40 -1.20
CA ALA A 148 -12.16 8.10 0.00
C ALA A 148 -11.51 7.17 1.02
N GLY A 149 -10.31 7.55 1.47
CA GLY A 149 -9.55 6.80 2.46
C GLY A 149 -8.77 5.59 1.92
N ILE A 150 -8.86 5.25 0.64
CA ILE A 150 -8.14 4.11 0.05
C ILE A 150 -6.92 4.62 -0.73
N LEU A 151 -5.72 4.25 -0.27
CA LEU A 151 -4.47 4.62 -0.93
C LEU A 151 -4.02 3.54 -1.93
N ILE A 152 -3.96 2.29 -1.49
CA ILE A 152 -3.58 1.15 -2.33
C ILE A 152 -4.65 0.07 -2.17
N PHE A 153 -5.13 -0.44 -3.27
CA PHE A 153 -6.12 -1.52 -3.32
C PHE A 153 -5.63 -2.62 -4.27
N GLN A 154 -5.28 -3.78 -3.72
CA GLN A 154 -5.01 -4.96 -4.53
C GLN A 154 -6.29 -5.80 -4.66
N ASP A 155 -6.56 -6.20 -5.89
CA ASP A 155 -7.68 -7.08 -6.22
C ASP A 155 -7.59 -8.37 -5.38
N ARG A 156 -8.67 -8.69 -4.68
CA ARG A 156 -8.74 -9.86 -3.78
C ARG A 156 -8.59 -11.21 -4.48
N ARG A 157 -8.76 -11.23 -5.79
CA ARG A 157 -8.52 -12.43 -6.61
C ARG A 157 -7.05 -12.77 -6.75
N SER A 158 -6.15 -11.85 -6.36
CA SER A 158 -4.72 -12.10 -6.42
C SER A 158 -4.35 -13.37 -5.66
N LYS A 159 -3.57 -14.20 -6.33
CA LYS A 159 -2.88 -15.35 -5.72
C LYS A 159 -1.40 -15.05 -5.81
N GLY A 160 -0.73 -14.92 -4.68
CA GLY A 160 0.70 -14.67 -4.64
C GLY A 160 1.45 -15.58 -5.61
N ALA A 161 2.41 -15.04 -6.34
CA ALA A 161 3.20 -15.83 -7.28
C ALA A 161 3.88 -17.00 -6.55
N HIS A 162 4.08 -18.13 -7.23
CA HIS A 162 4.85 -19.25 -6.71
C HIS A 162 6.27 -18.87 -6.29
N ASN A 163 6.77 -17.71 -6.73
CA ASN A 163 8.10 -17.16 -6.46
C ASN A 163 8.12 -16.04 -5.42
N GLU A 164 7.17 -16.01 -4.48
CA GLU A 164 7.19 -15.19 -3.26
C GLU A 164 7.55 -13.69 -3.47
N ILE A 165 7.13 -13.09 -4.58
CA ILE A 165 7.20 -11.63 -4.68
C ILE A 165 6.21 -11.06 -3.67
N GLU A 166 6.73 -10.53 -2.58
CA GLU A 166 5.94 -9.91 -1.53
C GLU A 166 5.56 -8.48 -1.93
N ASN A 167 4.41 -8.02 -1.45
CA ASN A 167 4.11 -6.60 -1.42
C ASN A 167 4.94 -5.97 -0.31
N ILE A 168 5.80 -5.01 -0.65
CA ILE A 168 6.74 -4.37 0.30
C ILE A 168 6.45 -2.89 0.35
N ILE A 169 6.21 -2.40 1.55
CA ILE A 169 6.14 -0.97 1.83
C ILE A 169 7.37 -0.61 2.65
N GLY A 170 8.41 -0.17 1.98
CA GLY A 170 9.56 0.42 2.62
C GLY A 170 9.30 1.87 2.99
N GLY A 171 10.01 2.37 3.99
CA GLY A 171 9.91 3.76 4.37
C GLY A 171 11.06 4.23 5.23
N ASN A 172 11.34 5.51 5.15
CA ASN A 172 12.31 6.21 5.98
C ASN A 172 11.66 7.42 6.65
N GLY A 173 12.40 8.19 7.44
CA GLY A 173 11.88 9.37 8.15
C GLY A 173 11.32 10.50 7.26
N PHE A 174 11.41 10.39 5.92
CA PHE A 174 10.81 11.32 4.96
C PHE A 174 9.58 10.75 4.26
N SER A 175 9.21 9.50 4.58
CA SER A 175 8.07 8.82 3.97
C SER A 175 6.82 9.04 4.80
N GLU A 176 5.75 9.45 4.12
CA GLU A 176 4.42 9.70 4.71
C GLU A 176 3.36 9.00 3.88
N LEU A 177 2.64 8.07 4.49
CA LEU A 177 1.54 7.35 3.86
C LEU A 177 0.25 7.61 4.63
N LYS A 178 -0.79 8.07 3.92
CA LYS A 178 -2.11 8.36 4.49
C LYS A 178 -3.21 7.61 3.75
N GLY A 179 -3.87 6.68 4.42
CA GLY A 179 -4.97 5.90 3.87
C GLY A 179 -4.85 4.40 4.12
N VAL A 180 -5.78 3.66 3.57
CA VAL A 180 -5.83 2.21 3.65
C VAL A 180 -4.94 1.58 2.57
N ILE A 181 -4.07 0.67 2.98
CA ILE A 181 -3.31 -0.22 2.12
C ILE A 181 -3.93 -1.61 2.26
N TYR A 182 -4.69 -2.00 1.23
CA TYR A 182 -5.52 -3.19 1.21
C TYR A 182 -4.94 -4.25 0.26
N ILE A 183 -4.43 -5.33 0.85
CA ILE A 183 -3.78 -6.45 0.16
C ILE A 183 -4.31 -7.77 0.76
N PRO A 184 -5.61 -8.06 0.60
CA PRO A 184 -6.33 -9.03 1.45
C PRO A 184 -5.93 -10.48 1.22
N SER A 185 -5.39 -10.81 0.07
CA SER A 185 -5.10 -12.19 -0.34
C SER A 185 -3.63 -12.58 -0.22
N GLU A 186 -2.75 -11.63 0.14
CA GLU A 186 -1.31 -11.83 0.10
C GLU A 186 -0.60 -11.37 1.37
N THR A 187 0.72 -11.60 1.39
CA THR A 187 1.61 -11.05 2.41
C THR A 187 1.90 -9.58 2.10
N LEU A 188 1.78 -8.76 3.11
CA LEU A 188 2.24 -7.38 3.11
C LEU A 188 3.40 -7.25 4.10
N ARG A 189 4.58 -6.88 3.61
CA ARG A 189 5.73 -6.55 4.44
C ARG A 189 5.88 -5.03 4.53
N VAL A 190 6.06 -4.54 5.74
CA VAL A 190 6.34 -3.14 6.03
C VAL A 190 7.73 -3.05 6.64
N ASP A 191 8.65 -2.43 5.92
CA ASP A 191 10.05 -2.29 6.31
C ASP A 191 10.34 -0.83 6.69
N GLY A 192 10.56 -0.57 7.97
CA GLY A 192 10.93 0.75 8.48
C GLY A 192 12.43 0.87 8.71
N ASP A 193 13.12 1.73 7.96
CA ASP A 193 14.55 2.00 8.21
C ASP A 193 14.72 3.10 9.28
N ARG A 194 14.04 4.22 9.18
CA ARG A 194 14.18 5.37 10.07
C ARG A 194 12.85 5.95 10.54
N SER A 195 11.98 5.10 11.06
CA SER A 195 10.66 5.50 11.59
C SER A 195 9.84 6.32 10.57
N PRO A 196 9.41 5.72 9.46
CA PRO A 196 8.54 6.41 8.51
C PRO A 196 7.28 6.90 9.20
N ASP A 197 6.75 8.05 8.76
CA ASP A 197 5.50 8.59 9.28
C ASP A 197 4.30 7.85 8.67
N MET A 198 3.84 6.83 9.37
CA MET A 198 2.66 6.04 9.02
C MET A 198 1.49 6.32 9.97
N GLN A 199 1.43 7.52 10.55
CA GLN A 199 0.42 7.88 11.54
C GLN A 199 -1.01 7.73 11.05
N CYS A 200 -1.25 7.85 9.75
CA CYS A 200 -2.55 7.70 9.13
C CYS A 200 -2.65 6.53 8.15
N ALA A 201 -1.70 5.61 8.15
CA ALA A 201 -1.78 4.40 7.34
C ALA A 201 -2.54 3.28 8.10
N ARG A 202 -3.35 2.53 7.36
CA ARG A 202 -3.99 1.31 7.84
C ARG A 202 -3.66 0.17 6.90
N PHE A 203 -3.21 -0.94 7.45
CA PHE A 203 -2.79 -2.10 6.69
C PHE A 203 -3.82 -3.22 6.85
N ILE A 204 -4.28 -3.74 5.73
CA ILE A 204 -5.17 -4.90 5.66
C ILE A 204 -4.50 -5.92 4.75
N GLY A 205 -4.18 -7.09 5.27
CA GLY A 205 -3.50 -8.15 4.54
C GLY A 205 -3.83 -9.53 5.09
N ARG A 206 -3.64 -10.55 4.27
CA ARG A 206 -3.74 -11.94 4.74
C ARG A 206 -2.66 -12.26 5.78
N ARG A 207 -1.46 -11.73 5.56
CA ARG A 207 -0.32 -11.81 6.48
C ARG A 207 0.37 -10.45 6.51
N LEU A 208 0.67 -9.95 7.70
CA LEU A 208 1.43 -8.71 7.88
C LEU A 208 2.77 -9.03 8.54
N ILE A 209 3.86 -8.58 7.92
CA ILE A 209 5.20 -8.68 8.44
C ILE A 209 5.71 -7.26 8.69
N LEU A 210 6.08 -6.95 9.93
CA LEU A 210 6.66 -5.65 10.29
C LEU A 210 8.13 -5.86 10.64
N GLN A 211 9.02 -5.15 9.96
CA GLN A 211 10.46 -5.23 10.17
C GLN A 211 11.06 -3.84 10.40
N GLY A 212 12.14 -3.78 11.18
CA GLY A 212 12.81 -2.52 11.48
C GLY A 212 12.03 -1.63 12.43
N ARG A 213 12.17 -0.31 12.29
CA ARG A 213 11.48 0.67 13.12
C ARG A 213 10.24 1.19 12.39
N VAL A 214 9.10 0.58 12.63
CA VAL A 214 7.81 1.02 12.08
C VAL A 214 7.01 1.66 13.20
N LEU A 215 6.66 2.93 13.05
CA LEU A 215 5.77 3.63 13.96
C LEU A 215 4.39 3.78 13.31
N ILE A 216 3.43 3.01 13.78
CA ILE A 216 2.03 3.11 13.40
C ILE A 216 1.29 3.74 14.57
N SER A 217 0.79 4.95 14.43
CA SER A 217 0.14 5.69 15.52
C SER A 217 -1.21 6.30 15.12
N LYS A 218 -1.96 6.78 16.11
CA LYS A 218 -3.33 7.33 15.96
C LYS A 218 -3.42 8.75 15.37
N GLY A 219 -2.42 9.25 14.70
CA GLY A 219 -2.33 10.66 14.27
C GLY A 219 -3.34 11.15 13.22
N CYS A 220 -4.38 10.38 12.89
CA CYS A 220 -5.37 10.79 11.89
C CYS A 220 -6.35 11.83 12.45
N SER A 221 -6.41 12.99 11.81
CA SER A 221 -7.58 13.86 11.93
C SER A 221 -8.81 13.12 11.40
N SER A 222 -9.91 13.19 12.12
CA SER A 222 -11.12 12.38 11.98
C SER A 222 -11.83 12.41 10.62
N SER A 223 -11.37 13.21 9.66
CA SER A 223 -11.98 13.41 8.34
C SER A 223 -11.31 12.67 7.18
N SER A 224 -10.17 12.04 7.39
CA SER A 224 -9.33 11.58 6.26
C SER A 224 -9.22 10.07 6.08
N VAL A 225 -9.82 9.27 6.94
CA VAL A 225 -9.74 7.80 6.83
C VAL A 225 -11.09 7.21 7.22
N MET A 226 -11.57 6.20 6.49
CA MET A 226 -12.77 5.45 6.85
C MET A 226 -12.82 5.20 8.35
N ASN A 227 -13.90 5.59 9.01
CA ASN A 227 -14.11 5.46 10.46
C ASN A 227 -14.16 3.98 10.89
N PHE A 228 -12.99 3.38 11.02
CA PHE A 228 -12.86 2.19 11.85
C PHE A 228 -12.58 2.66 13.27
N SER A 229 -13.43 2.32 14.20
CA SER A 229 -13.25 2.66 15.61
C SER A 229 -12.01 1.96 16.18
N GLY A 230 -10.95 2.73 16.47
CA GLY A 230 -9.73 2.25 17.13
C GLY A 230 -8.52 2.09 16.21
N THR A 231 -7.32 2.06 16.84
CA THR A 231 -6.08 1.64 16.16
C THR A 231 -6.03 0.11 16.20
N GLU A 232 -6.43 -0.52 15.13
CA GLU A 232 -6.48 -1.97 15.04
C GLU A 232 -5.69 -2.45 13.84
N VAL A 233 -4.75 -3.34 14.08
CA VAL A 233 -4.09 -4.12 13.02
C VAL A 233 -4.97 -5.33 12.77
N ARG A 234 -5.56 -5.42 11.59
CA ARG A 234 -6.46 -6.51 11.21
C ARG A 234 -5.83 -7.38 10.14
N LEU A 235 -5.86 -8.67 10.37
CA LEU A 235 -5.53 -9.68 9.38
C LEU A 235 -6.84 -10.29 8.91
N VAL A 236 -7.07 -10.29 7.60
CA VAL A 236 -8.20 -10.95 6.95
C VAL A 236 -7.72 -12.22 6.26
N SER A 237 -8.50 -13.26 6.28
CA SER A 237 -8.18 -14.56 5.67
C SER A 237 -9.31 -15.02 4.74
#